data_76f052be94b95f97f641a31f3352b71b
#
_entry.id   76f052be94b95f97f641a31f3352b71b
#
_cell.length_a   1.000
_cell.length_b   1.000
_cell.length_c   1.000
_cell.angle_alpha   90.00
_cell.angle_beta   90.00
_cell.angle_gamma   90.00
#
_symmetry.space_group_name_H-M   'P 1'
#
loop_
_entity.id
_entity.type
_entity.pdbx_description
1 polymer ?
#
loop_
_entity_poly.entity_id
_entity_poly.type
_entity_poly.pdbx_seq_one_letter_code
_entity_poly.pdbx_strand_id
1 'polypeptide(L)'
;MVLGVEVSGSASALIARLRTPVRGRHLAWRWRADGFPPFAAVGQRDRDDFAARVYLMFDLPDDRLSLADRVVLGGASLLQGERVPAATLVYLLHAGAGDDRPVPSPFTDRVVMRVARAQAVAGQWYQEERDWQQDFQRAFGSRYPGPTPDPVAIAVGSDGDQTGAVFSARFGDLVFG
;
A
#
# COMPACT_ATOMS: atom_id res chain seq x y z
N MET A 1 15.68 13.22 -2.55
CA MET A 1 14.46 14.03 -2.25
C MET A 1 13.69 13.30 -1.15
N VAL A 2 13.12 14.04 -0.19
CA VAL A 2 12.30 13.47 0.88
C VAL A 2 10.92 14.12 0.80
N LEU A 3 9.87 13.32 0.77
CA LEU A 3 8.49 13.74 0.90
C LEU A 3 8.09 13.69 2.38
N GLY A 4 7.43 14.72 2.88
CA GLY A 4 6.90 14.78 4.25
C GLY A 4 5.38 14.85 4.23
N VAL A 5 4.76 14.26 5.25
CA VAL A 5 3.32 14.35 5.53
C VAL A 5 3.13 14.64 7.01
N GLU A 6 2.18 15.51 7.31
CA GLU A 6 1.70 15.78 8.66
C GLU A 6 0.25 15.33 8.76
N VAL A 7 -0.09 14.62 9.81
CA VAL A 7 -1.40 14.02 10.06
C VAL A 7 -1.99 14.62 11.33
N SER A 8 -3.25 15.04 11.26
CA SER A 8 -4.05 15.48 12.40
C SER A 8 -5.48 14.95 12.22
N GLY A 9 -5.73 13.72 12.69
CA GLY A 9 -7.02 13.07 12.57
C GLY A 9 -7.50 12.95 11.11
N SER A 10 -6.60 12.69 10.18
CA SER A 10 -6.88 12.68 8.74
C SER A 10 -6.07 11.61 8.01
N ALA A 11 -6.51 11.25 6.81
CA ALA A 11 -5.79 10.38 5.89
C ALA A 11 -5.37 11.15 4.63
N SER A 12 -4.19 10.85 4.10
CA SER A 12 -3.70 11.45 2.87
C SER A 12 -2.77 10.51 2.12
N ALA A 13 -2.81 10.56 0.79
CA ALA A 13 -1.88 9.84 -0.07
C ALA A 13 -1.46 10.69 -1.27
N LEU A 14 -0.17 10.59 -1.63
CA LEU A 14 0.37 11.15 -2.86
C LEU A 14 0.63 10.02 -3.85
N ILE A 15 -0.04 10.08 -5.00
CA ILE A 15 -0.02 9.04 -6.03
C ILE A 15 0.80 9.51 -7.22
N ALA A 16 1.72 8.66 -7.69
CA ALA A 16 2.46 8.82 -8.93
C ALA A 16 2.09 7.71 -9.92
N ARG A 17 1.57 8.06 -11.10
CA ARG A 17 1.30 7.12 -12.18
C ARG A 17 2.59 6.71 -12.88
N LEU A 18 2.74 5.44 -13.14
CA LEU A 18 3.85 4.87 -13.86
C LEU A 18 3.49 4.83 -15.35
N ARG A 19 4.19 5.63 -16.16
CA ARG A 19 3.90 5.78 -17.60
C ARG A 19 4.58 4.75 -18.48
N THR A 20 5.56 4.03 -17.92
CA THR A 20 6.32 2.98 -18.59
C THR A 20 6.39 1.76 -17.69
N PRO A 21 6.50 0.55 -18.26
CA PRO A 21 6.76 -0.65 -17.46
C PRO A 21 7.98 -0.44 -16.56
N VAL A 22 7.88 -0.89 -15.34
CA VAL A 22 9.01 -0.80 -14.40
C VAL A 22 10.07 -1.83 -14.76
N ARG A 23 11.33 -1.48 -14.57
CA ARG A 23 12.43 -2.43 -14.74
C ARG A 23 12.73 -3.10 -13.42
N GLY A 24 13.08 -4.39 -13.50
CA GLY A 24 13.42 -5.17 -12.32
C GLY A 24 12.19 -5.62 -11.51
N ARG A 25 12.46 -6.31 -10.42
CA ARG A 25 11.44 -6.94 -9.57
C ARG A 25 11.48 -6.46 -8.12
N HIS A 26 12.40 -5.56 -7.82
CA HIS A 26 12.54 -5.00 -6.48
C HIS A 26 12.03 -3.57 -6.44
N LEU A 27 11.42 -3.22 -5.30
CA LEU A 27 11.09 -1.86 -4.92
C LEU A 27 11.85 -1.57 -3.63
N ALA A 28 12.72 -0.55 -3.66
CA ALA A 28 13.43 -0.05 -2.51
C ALA A 28 12.92 1.33 -2.11
N TRP A 29 12.88 1.61 -0.80
CA TRP A 29 12.54 2.92 -0.26
C TRP A 29 13.09 3.07 1.16
N ARG A 30 13.07 4.30 1.65
CA ARG A 30 13.24 4.55 3.08
C ARG A 30 12.09 5.38 3.62
N TRP A 31 11.81 5.18 4.89
CA TRP A 31 10.76 5.89 5.60
C TRP A 31 11.10 6.11 7.07
N ARG A 32 10.40 7.06 7.66
CA ARG A 32 10.47 7.40 9.07
C ARG A 32 9.10 7.91 9.50
N ALA A 33 8.68 7.58 10.71
CA ALA A 33 7.55 8.21 11.38
C ALA A 33 8.03 8.86 12.68
N ASP A 34 7.54 10.04 12.99
CA ASP A 34 7.88 10.77 14.23
C ASP A 34 6.83 10.51 15.34
N GLY A 35 5.86 9.64 15.08
CA GLY A 35 4.84 9.12 15.97
C GLY A 35 4.05 8.01 15.28
N PHE A 36 3.24 7.30 16.04
CA PHE A 36 2.40 6.21 15.53
C PHE A 36 0.98 6.32 16.09
N PRO A 37 -0.03 5.93 15.29
CA PRO A 37 -1.39 5.79 15.82
C PRO A 37 -1.42 4.78 16.95
N PRO A 38 -2.13 5.07 18.03
CA PRO A 38 -2.29 4.12 19.13
C PRO A 38 -3.14 2.93 18.69
N PHE A 39 -2.78 1.74 19.14
CA PHE A 39 -3.55 0.51 18.93
C PHE A 39 -3.75 0.08 17.47
N ALA A 40 -2.95 0.59 16.52
CA ALA A 40 -2.98 0.16 15.13
C ALA A 40 -2.89 -1.38 15.01
N ALA A 41 -3.77 -1.98 14.22
CA ALA A 41 -3.82 -3.44 14.05
C ALA A 41 -4.20 -3.79 12.61
N VAL A 42 -3.32 -4.57 11.97
CA VAL A 42 -3.49 -4.98 10.57
C VAL A 42 -4.74 -5.84 10.43
N GLY A 43 -5.60 -5.50 9.46
CA GLY A 43 -6.83 -6.24 9.17
C GLY A 43 -8.01 -5.95 10.11
N GLN A 44 -7.89 -5.00 11.03
CA GLN A 44 -8.97 -4.57 11.92
C GLN A 44 -9.49 -3.19 11.47
N ARG A 45 -10.77 -3.12 11.13
CA ARG A 45 -11.39 -1.96 10.49
C ARG A 45 -11.35 -0.68 11.32
N ASP A 46 -11.50 -0.80 12.63
CA ASP A 46 -11.49 0.30 13.59
C ASP A 46 -10.09 0.70 14.07
N ARG A 47 -9.06 0.03 13.55
CA ARG A 47 -7.65 0.19 13.91
C ARG A 47 -6.72 0.22 12.69
N ASP A 48 -7.29 0.53 11.52
CA ASP A 48 -6.56 0.54 10.25
C ASP A 48 -5.82 1.86 10.01
N ASP A 49 -5.26 2.46 11.06
CA ASP A 49 -4.39 3.62 10.98
C ASP A 49 -2.92 3.23 11.01
N PHE A 50 -2.15 3.76 10.07
CA PHE A 50 -0.70 3.52 10.01
C PHE A 50 0.06 4.78 9.64
N ALA A 51 1.14 5.05 10.37
CA ALA A 51 1.93 6.26 10.22
C ALA A 51 2.59 6.38 8.84
N ALA A 52 2.98 5.28 8.23
CA ALA A 52 3.53 5.28 6.88
C ALA A 52 3.11 4.04 6.10
N ARG A 53 2.62 4.28 4.89
CA ARG A 53 2.19 3.28 3.91
C ARG A 53 2.84 3.54 2.57
N VAL A 54 3.32 2.48 1.91
CA VAL A 54 3.71 2.50 0.50
C VAL A 54 2.76 1.59 -0.25
N TYR A 55 2.11 2.13 -1.28
CA TYR A 55 1.13 1.42 -2.10
C TYR A 55 1.73 1.11 -3.46
N LEU A 56 1.54 -0.09 -3.93
CA LEU A 56 1.87 -0.49 -5.28
C LEU A 56 0.60 -1.01 -5.96
N MET A 57 0.15 -0.31 -6.99
CA MET A 57 -1.15 -0.51 -7.62
C MET A 57 -1.00 -1.20 -8.96
N PHE A 58 -1.86 -2.19 -9.20
CA PHE A 58 -1.82 -3.03 -10.39
C PHE A 58 -3.15 -2.97 -11.14
N ASP A 59 -3.05 -2.94 -12.45
CA ASP A 59 -4.16 -3.18 -13.34
C ASP A 59 -4.08 -4.60 -13.91
N LEU A 60 -5.22 -5.19 -14.19
CA LEU A 60 -5.31 -6.51 -14.77
C LEU A 60 -6.10 -6.47 -16.07
N PRO A 61 -5.70 -7.28 -17.07
CA PRO A 61 -6.53 -7.48 -18.26
C PRO A 61 -7.90 -8.03 -17.89
N ASP A 62 -8.93 -7.65 -18.65
CA ASP A 62 -10.31 -8.02 -18.36
C ASP A 62 -10.54 -9.54 -18.35
N ASP A 63 -9.78 -10.31 -19.13
CA ASP A 63 -9.84 -11.78 -19.19
C ASP A 63 -9.36 -12.45 -17.89
N ARG A 64 -8.61 -11.73 -17.06
CA ARG A 64 -8.15 -12.19 -15.74
C ARG A 64 -9.06 -11.72 -14.59
N LEU A 65 -10.05 -10.91 -14.88
CA LEU A 65 -11.03 -10.41 -13.91
C LEU A 65 -12.29 -11.28 -13.92
N SER A 66 -12.82 -11.58 -12.74
CA SER A 66 -14.15 -12.17 -12.63
C SER A 66 -15.23 -11.22 -13.19
N LEU A 67 -16.38 -11.74 -13.56
CA LEU A 67 -17.51 -10.90 -13.99
C LEU A 67 -17.90 -9.88 -12.90
N ALA A 68 -17.87 -10.28 -11.63
CA ALA A 68 -18.14 -9.40 -10.51
C ALA A 68 -17.09 -8.28 -10.40
N ASP A 69 -15.78 -8.60 -10.55
CA ASP A 69 -14.72 -7.60 -10.55
C ASP A 69 -14.88 -6.58 -11.69
N ARG A 70 -15.21 -7.03 -12.90
CA ARG A 70 -15.45 -6.13 -14.05
C ARG A 70 -16.59 -5.15 -13.79
N VAL A 71 -17.68 -5.61 -13.22
CA VAL A 71 -18.83 -4.76 -12.89
C VAL A 71 -18.46 -3.72 -11.84
N VAL A 72 -17.79 -4.15 -10.75
CA VAL A 72 -17.42 -3.24 -9.65
C VAL A 72 -16.35 -2.22 -10.10
N LEU A 73 -15.31 -2.66 -10.80
CA LEU A 73 -14.24 -1.78 -11.28
C LEU A 73 -14.76 -0.84 -12.38
N GLY A 74 -15.63 -1.32 -13.29
CA GLY A 74 -16.25 -0.51 -14.32
C GLY A 74 -17.14 0.57 -13.72
N GLY A 75 -17.98 0.23 -12.75
CA GLY A 75 -18.83 1.19 -12.04
C GLY A 75 -18.02 2.23 -11.26
N ALA A 76 -16.99 1.81 -10.54
CA ALA A 76 -16.10 2.72 -9.80
C ALA A 76 -15.32 3.66 -10.75
N SER A 77 -14.84 3.15 -11.88
CA SER A 77 -14.15 3.95 -12.90
C SER A 77 -15.05 4.99 -13.53
N LEU A 78 -16.31 4.67 -13.78
CA LEU A 78 -17.30 5.63 -14.30
C LEU A 78 -17.57 6.76 -13.30
N LEU A 79 -17.65 6.45 -12.00
CA LEU A 79 -17.89 7.44 -10.95
C LEU A 79 -16.68 8.34 -10.71
N GLN A 80 -15.46 7.82 -10.82
CA GLN A 80 -14.24 8.56 -10.55
C GLN A 80 -13.65 9.22 -11.81
N GLY A 81 -14.15 8.91 -12.99
CA GLY A 81 -13.61 9.40 -14.26
C GLY A 81 -12.25 8.83 -14.63
N GLU A 82 -11.77 7.82 -13.89
CA GLU A 82 -10.46 7.19 -14.06
C GLU A 82 -10.55 5.69 -13.79
N ARG A 83 -9.66 4.92 -14.43
CA ARG A 83 -9.57 3.47 -14.19
C ARG A 83 -9.07 3.19 -12.78
N VAL A 84 -9.85 2.45 -12.01
CA VAL A 84 -9.51 2.03 -10.65
C VAL A 84 -8.63 0.80 -10.71
N PRO A 85 -7.48 0.76 -9.99
CA PRO A 85 -6.61 -0.40 -9.95
C PRO A 85 -7.34 -1.66 -9.49
N ALA A 86 -7.06 -2.78 -10.15
CA ALA A 86 -7.69 -4.06 -9.84
C ALA A 86 -7.15 -4.70 -8.57
N ALA A 87 -5.88 -4.45 -8.25
CA ALA A 87 -5.21 -4.96 -7.05
C ALA A 87 -4.23 -3.91 -6.50
N THR A 88 -4.05 -3.89 -5.19
CA THR A 88 -3.11 -2.99 -4.50
C THR A 88 -2.37 -3.73 -3.39
N LEU A 89 -1.05 -3.76 -3.45
CA LEU A 89 -0.20 -4.11 -2.32
C LEU A 89 0.03 -2.88 -1.46
N VAL A 90 -0.04 -3.05 -0.14
CA VAL A 90 0.27 -1.98 0.82
C VAL A 90 1.35 -2.47 1.77
N TYR A 91 2.47 -1.78 1.81
CA TYR A 91 3.53 -2.00 2.78
C TYR A 91 3.36 -1.05 3.95
N LEU A 92 3.46 -1.58 5.17
CA LEU A 92 3.18 -0.86 6.42
C LEU A 92 4.44 -0.71 7.26
N LEU A 93 4.63 0.50 7.80
CA LEU A 93 5.52 0.78 8.92
C LEU A 93 4.71 0.68 10.22
N HIS A 94 4.99 -0.32 11.06
CA HIS A 94 4.19 -0.66 12.22
C HIS A 94 5.02 -0.63 13.51
N ALA A 95 4.54 0.09 14.53
CA ALA A 95 5.20 0.14 15.83
C ALA A 95 4.99 -1.13 16.67
N GLY A 96 3.90 -1.85 16.44
CA GLY A 96 3.60 -3.09 17.15
C GLY A 96 4.34 -4.31 16.60
N ALA A 97 4.11 -5.43 17.24
CA ALA A 97 4.53 -6.73 16.71
C ALA A 97 3.74 -7.05 15.44
N GLY A 98 4.36 -7.74 14.51
CA GLY A 98 3.73 -8.16 13.28
C GLY A 98 4.68 -9.00 12.45
N ASP A 99 4.11 -9.75 11.54
CA ASP A 99 4.86 -10.53 10.55
C ASP A 99 4.53 -10.05 9.12
N ASP A 100 5.28 -10.55 8.18
CA ASP A 100 5.24 -10.19 6.78
C ASP A 100 4.16 -10.95 5.96
N ARG A 101 3.24 -11.69 6.60
CA ARG A 101 2.21 -12.39 5.84
C ARG A 101 1.19 -11.42 5.22
N PRO A 102 0.66 -11.80 4.04
CA PRO A 102 -0.39 -11.01 3.41
C PRO A 102 -1.67 -11.00 4.25
N VAL A 103 -2.20 -9.83 4.54
CA VAL A 103 -3.48 -9.64 5.25
C VAL A 103 -4.40 -8.80 4.37
N PRO A 104 -5.56 -9.31 3.96
CA PRO A 104 -6.53 -8.50 3.22
C PRO A 104 -6.97 -7.28 4.04
N SER A 105 -7.22 -6.16 3.35
CA SER A 105 -7.81 -4.98 3.97
C SER A 105 -9.21 -5.32 4.51
N PRO A 106 -9.60 -4.77 5.67
CA PRO A 106 -10.93 -4.98 6.22
C PRO A 106 -12.04 -4.31 5.39
N PHE A 107 -11.67 -3.52 4.37
CA PHE A 107 -12.61 -2.81 3.50
C PHE A 107 -12.81 -3.48 2.15
N THR A 108 -11.79 -4.20 1.65
CA THR A 108 -11.82 -4.87 0.35
C THR A 108 -10.72 -5.92 0.21
N ASP A 109 -11.01 -7.01 -0.45
CA ASP A 109 -10.06 -8.07 -0.77
C ASP A 109 -9.13 -7.76 -1.96
N ARG A 110 -9.33 -6.58 -2.61
CA ARG A 110 -8.45 -6.05 -3.67
C ARG A 110 -7.25 -5.29 -3.12
N VAL A 111 -7.25 -5.00 -1.84
CA VAL A 111 -6.14 -4.38 -1.13
C VAL A 111 -5.58 -5.39 -0.14
N VAL A 112 -4.31 -5.72 -0.27
CA VAL A 112 -3.61 -6.63 0.64
C VAL A 112 -2.46 -5.90 1.30
N MET A 113 -2.45 -5.95 2.62
CA MET A 113 -1.47 -5.28 3.47
C MET A 113 -0.37 -6.25 3.88
N ARG A 114 0.84 -5.74 4.04
CA ARG A 114 2.00 -6.46 4.55
C ARG A 114 2.80 -5.56 5.48
N VAL A 115 3.18 -6.05 6.64
CA VAL A 115 4.08 -5.34 7.54
C VAL A 115 5.50 -5.45 7.00
N ALA A 116 6.00 -4.40 6.35
CA ALA A 116 7.38 -4.38 5.86
C ALA A 116 8.37 -4.11 7.00
N ARG A 117 7.96 -3.35 8.01
CA ARG A 117 8.72 -3.11 9.24
C ARG A 117 7.80 -3.20 10.46
N ALA A 118 8.06 -4.17 11.35
CA ALA A 118 7.45 -4.25 12.67
C ALA A 118 8.37 -3.61 13.73
N GLN A 119 7.82 -3.35 14.89
CA GLN A 119 8.52 -2.78 16.05
C GLN A 119 9.30 -1.50 15.71
N ALA A 120 8.71 -0.69 14.84
CA ALA A 120 9.32 0.57 14.42
C ALA A 120 9.33 1.58 15.59
N VAL A 121 10.44 2.31 15.69
CA VAL A 121 10.66 3.34 16.71
C VAL A 121 10.49 4.71 16.09
N ALA A 122 9.78 5.59 16.80
CA ALA A 122 9.57 6.97 16.36
C ALA A 122 10.91 7.70 16.18
N GLY A 123 11.01 8.48 15.11
CA GLY A 123 12.21 9.24 14.77
C GLY A 123 13.31 8.45 14.05
N GLN A 124 13.19 7.14 13.92
CA GLN A 124 14.20 6.29 13.27
C GLN A 124 13.89 6.13 11.76
N TRP A 125 14.91 6.26 10.92
CA TRP A 125 14.86 5.90 9.52
C TRP A 125 15.03 4.40 9.34
N TYR A 126 14.18 3.81 8.49
CA TYR A 126 14.27 2.43 8.05
C TYR A 126 14.38 2.39 6.53
N GLN A 127 15.17 1.48 6.04
CA GLN A 127 15.31 1.17 4.62
C GLN A 127 14.71 -0.20 4.35
N GLU A 128 13.90 -0.29 3.31
CA GLU A 128 13.24 -1.50 2.87
C GLU A 128 13.61 -1.81 1.41
N GLU A 129 13.61 -3.09 1.10
CA GLU A 129 13.69 -3.62 -0.25
C GLU A 129 12.76 -4.82 -0.36
N ARG A 130 11.88 -4.83 -1.35
CA ARG A 130 10.85 -5.86 -1.53
C ARG A 130 10.86 -6.41 -2.93
N ASP A 131 10.82 -7.74 -3.07
CA ASP A 131 10.48 -8.41 -4.31
C ASP A 131 8.96 -8.29 -4.52
N TRP A 132 8.52 -7.20 -5.19
CA TRP A 132 7.12 -6.90 -5.38
C TRP A 132 6.39 -7.93 -6.27
N GLN A 133 7.11 -8.61 -7.17
CA GLN A 133 6.51 -9.67 -7.98
C GLN A 133 6.16 -10.89 -7.12
N GLN A 134 7.07 -11.31 -6.25
CA GLN A 134 6.82 -12.38 -5.31
C GLN A 134 5.71 -11.99 -4.31
N ASP A 135 5.72 -10.75 -3.84
CA ASP A 135 4.71 -10.25 -2.91
C ASP A 135 3.32 -10.22 -3.55
N PHE A 136 3.22 -9.83 -4.84
CA PHE A 136 1.98 -9.91 -5.59
C PHE A 136 1.47 -11.35 -5.70
N GLN A 137 2.34 -12.30 -6.05
CA GLN A 137 1.95 -13.70 -6.17
C GLN A 137 1.47 -14.29 -4.84
N ARG A 138 2.11 -13.95 -3.74
CA ARG A 138 1.68 -14.36 -2.39
C ARG A 138 0.33 -13.74 -1.97
N ALA A 139 0.08 -12.51 -2.38
CA ALA A 139 -1.14 -11.78 -2.03
C ALA A 139 -2.32 -12.12 -2.92
N PHE A 140 -2.09 -12.25 -4.22
CA PHE A 140 -3.14 -12.29 -5.24
C PHE A 140 -3.06 -13.48 -6.21
N GLY A 141 -2.01 -14.31 -6.15
CA GLY A 141 -1.80 -15.39 -7.11
C GLY A 141 -2.94 -16.41 -7.19
N SER A 142 -3.64 -16.69 -6.08
CA SER A 142 -4.82 -17.54 -6.07
C SER A 142 -6.06 -16.87 -6.68
N ARG A 143 -6.19 -15.56 -6.51
CA ARG A 143 -7.32 -14.79 -7.05
C ARG A 143 -7.12 -14.45 -8.53
N TYR A 144 -5.89 -14.09 -8.90
CA TYR A 144 -5.53 -13.66 -10.24
C TYR A 144 -4.38 -14.53 -10.79
N PRO A 145 -4.66 -15.79 -11.15
CA PRO A 145 -3.62 -16.70 -11.62
C PRO A 145 -2.95 -16.20 -12.90
N GLY A 146 -1.68 -16.53 -13.08
CA GLY A 146 -0.85 -16.13 -14.21
C GLY A 146 0.28 -15.19 -13.82
N PRO A 147 0.97 -14.58 -14.82
CA PRO A 147 2.13 -13.72 -14.55
C PRO A 147 1.73 -12.47 -13.76
N THR A 148 2.64 -12.00 -12.90
CA THR A 148 2.46 -10.73 -12.20
C THR A 148 2.38 -9.59 -13.19
N PRO A 149 1.32 -8.75 -13.17
CA PRO A 149 1.25 -7.56 -14.03
C PRO A 149 2.26 -6.51 -13.58
N ASP A 150 2.66 -5.62 -14.49
CA ASP A 150 3.43 -4.45 -14.10
C ASP A 150 2.57 -3.49 -13.24
N PRO A 151 3.16 -2.84 -12.24
CA PRO A 151 2.45 -1.82 -11.49
C PRO A 151 2.16 -0.60 -12.36
N VAL A 152 0.97 -0.04 -12.21
CA VAL A 152 0.51 1.16 -12.94
C VAL A 152 0.63 2.45 -12.15
N ALA A 153 0.74 2.33 -10.83
CA ALA A 153 0.96 3.47 -9.95
C ALA A 153 1.66 3.05 -8.66
N ILE A 154 2.36 4.01 -8.06
CA ILE A 154 2.91 3.92 -6.72
C ILE A 154 2.38 5.10 -5.90
N ALA A 155 2.12 4.88 -4.62
CA ALA A 155 1.75 5.96 -3.72
C ALA A 155 2.45 5.84 -2.37
N VAL A 156 2.59 6.96 -1.69
CA VAL A 156 2.94 7.03 -0.28
C VAL A 156 1.81 7.72 0.47
N GLY A 157 1.53 7.28 1.67
CA GLY A 157 0.44 7.84 2.46
C GLY A 157 0.59 7.61 3.95
N SER A 158 -0.24 8.31 4.69
CA SER A 158 -0.36 8.24 6.13
C SER A 158 -1.83 8.33 6.52
N ASP A 159 -2.19 7.66 7.58
CA ASP A 159 -3.57 7.52 8.00
C ASP A 159 -3.68 7.56 9.52
N GLY A 160 -4.55 8.41 10.03
CA GLY A 160 -4.84 8.63 11.45
C GLY A 160 -6.28 9.07 11.68
N ASP A 161 -7.19 8.78 10.74
CA ASP A 161 -8.57 9.28 10.77
C ASP A 161 -9.50 8.48 11.70
N GLN A 162 -9.21 7.19 11.93
CA GLN A 162 -9.97 6.37 12.87
C GLN A 162 -9.61 6.65 14.34
N THR A 163 -8.36 6.99 14.61
CA THR A 163 -7.86 7.21 15.98
C THR A 163 -7.78 8.67 16.37
N GLY A 164 -7.92 9.60 15.42
CA GLY A 164 -7.67 11.03 15.63
C GLY A 164 -6.21 11.35 15.95
N ALA A 165 -5.28 10.47 15.58
CA ALA A 165 -3.87 10.59 15.93
C ALA A 165 -3.20 11.78 15.23
N VAL A 166 -2.19 12.35 15.91
CA VAL A 166 -1.34 13.44 15.39
C VAL A 166 0.10 12.94 15.31
N PHE A 167 0.66 12.92 14.13
CA PHE A 167 2.04 12.50 13.87
C PHE A 167 2.54 13.02 12.51
N SER A 168 3.83 12.83 12.24
CA SER A 168 4.39 13.08 10.91
C SER A 168 5.14 11.85 10.39
N ALA A 169 5.22 11.74 9.06
CA ALA A 169 6.02 10.72 8.40
C ALA A 169 6.81 11.29 7.23
N ARG A 170 7.89 10.62 6.86
CA ARG A 170 8.77 10.99 5.75
C ARG A 170 9.10 9.78 4.91
N PHE A 171 9.15 10.00 3.60
CA PHE A 171 9.45 8.98 2.59
C PHE A 171 10.57 9.47 1.67
N GLY A 172 11.47 8.60 1.29
CA GLY A 172 12.55 8.91 0.37
C GLY A 172 13.02 7.70 -0.42
N ASP A 173 13.75 8.00 -1.50
CA ASP A 173 14.51 7.04 -2.29
C ASP A 173 13.68 5.86 -2.82
N LEU A 174 12.42 6.14 -3.28
CA LEU A 174 11.60 5.12 -3.93
C LEU A 174 12.17 4.80 -5.32
N VAL A 175 12.71 3.60 -5.46
CA VAL A 175 13.41 3.16 -6.67
C VAL A 175 13.00 1.73 -7.01
N PHE A 176 12.72 1.50 -8.31
CA PHE A 176 12.59 0.15 -8.86
C PHE A 176 13.95 -0.33 -9.39
N GLY A 177 14.31 -1.58 -9.08
CA GLY A 177 15.57 -2.21 -9.47
C GLY A 177 15.49 -3.72 -9.69
#